data_c5bcd2091fabeb5a754b1fa16f58f0e6
#
_entry.id   c5bcd2091fabeb5a754b1fa16f58f0e6
#
_cell.length_a   1.000
_cell.length_b   1.000
_cell.length_c   1.000
_cell.angle_alpha   90.00
_cell.angle_beta   90.00
_cell.angle_gamma   90.00
#
_symmetry.space_group_name_H-M   'P 1'
#
loop_
_entity.id
_entity.type
_entity.pdbx_description
1 polymer ?
#
loop_
_entity_poly.entity_id
_entity_poly.type
_entity_poly.pdbx_seq_one_letter_code
_entity_poly.pdbx_strand_id
1 'polypeptide(L)'
;ITVLDVSMDTNRAALDKALASNATVFYVDHHFAGDIPQHANLTAIINESPEVCTAALVNGYLKGRHLDWAVTGAFGDNLHDTARTLAKGLTITAEDLSSLEELGTYINYNGYGPAIEDLHFDPKELYLRLYAAEGPLDFVRNSPDFEKLSTGYREDMARAEALQPLHANPTSAVFLLPEEAWARRVSGVYSNDLATNN
;
A
#
# COMPACT_ATOMS: atom_id res chain seq x y z
N ILE A 1 -11.69 9.03 -16.15
CA ILE A 1 -11.60 8.50 -14.77
C ILE A 1 -10.41 7.55 -14.73
N THR A 2 -9.55 7.68 -13.73
CA THR A 2 -8.49 6.72 -13.42
C THR A 2 -8.84 6.02 -12.13
N VAL A 3 -8.79 4.68 -12.13
CA VAL A 3 -9.01 3.83 -10.96
C VAL A 3 -7.77 2.97 -10.77
N LEU A 4 -7.19 3.03 -9.58
CA LEU A 4 -5.98 2.29 -9.24
C LEU A 4 -6.20 1.57 -7.92
N ASP A 5 -5.81 0.29 -7.87
CA ASP A 5 -5.78 -0.51 -6.63
C ASP A 5 -7.14 -0.65 -5.94
N VAL A 6 -8.16 -0.87 -6.73
CA VAL A 6 -9.54 -1.07 -6.27
C VAL A 6 -10.12 -2.27 -7.00
N SER A 7 -10.58 -3.30 -6.28
CA SER A 7 -11.17 -4.49 -6.89
C SER A 7 -12.29 -4.14 -7.85
N MET A 8 -12.15 -4.55 -9.11
CA MET A 8 -13.15 -4.31 -10.15
C MET A 8 -14.46 -5.05 -9.86
N ASP A 9 -14.38 -6.28 -9.35
CA ASP A 9 -15.55 -7.08 -8.99
C ASP A 9 -16.39 -6.36 -7.93
N THR A 10 -15.76 -5.93 -6.85
CA THR A 10 -16.43 -5.20 -5.75
C THR A 10 -17.01 -3.86 -6.19
N ASN A 11 -16.40 -3.20 -7.19
CA ASN A 11 -16.80 -1.87 -7.68
C ASN A 11 -17.50 -1.91 -9.03
N ARG A 12 -17.97 -3.08 -9.46
CA ARG A 12 -18.57 -3.31 -10.77
C ARG A 12 -19.74 -2.36 -11.08
N ALA A 13 -20.63 -2.16 -10.14
CA ALA A 13 -21.79 -1.28 -10.34
C ALA A 13 -21.38 0.19 -10.60
N ALA A 14 -20.32 0.66 -9.94
CA ALA A 14 -19.80 2.01 -10.17
C ALA A 14 -19.10 2.12 -11.54
N LEU A 15 -18.35 1.10 -11.94
CA LEU A 15 -17.73 1.03 -13.25
C LEU A 15 -18.78 1.03 -14.38
N ASP A 16 -19.81 0.18 -14.29
CA ASP A 16 -20.88 0.10 -15.28
C ASP A 16 -21.62 1.45 -15.42
N LYS A 17 -21.88 2.13 -14.30
CA LYS A 17 -22.48 3.47 -14.30
C LYS A 17 -21.59 4.50 -14.98
N ALA A 18 -20.28 4.46 -14.74
CA ALA A 18 -19.32 5.36 -15.39
C ALA A 18 -19.29 5.13 -16.91
N LEU A 19 -19.21 3.87 -17.34
CA LEU A 19 -19.20 3.51 -18.77
C LEU A 19 -20.52 3.87 -19.46
N ALA A 20 -21.67 3.64 -18.81
CA ALA A 20 -22.98 4.04 -19.32
C ALA A 20 -23.13 5.56 -19.48
N SER A 21 -22.39 6.36 -18.72
CA SER A 21 -22.32 7.81 -18.88
C SER A 21 -21.30 8.28 -19.91
N ASN A 22 -20.75 7.38 -20.74
CA ASN A 22 -19.69 7.62 -21.72
C ASN A 22 -18.38 8.13 -21.12
N ALA A 23 -18.11 7.90 -19.84
CA ALA A 23 -16.81 8.21 -19.27
C ALA A 23 -15.72 7.30 -19.84
N THR A 24 -14.56 7.85 -20.18
CA THR A 24 -13.37 7.06 -20.45
C THR A 24 -12.75 6.64 -19.12
N VAL A 25 -12.53 5.34 -18.94
CA VAL A 25 -12.00 4.74 -17.72
C VAL A 25 -10.68 4.04 -18.02
N PHE A 26 -9.64 4.40 -17.28
CA PHE A 26 -8.38 3.69 -17.17
C PHE A 26 -8.35 3.00 -15.81
N TYR A 27 -8.30 1.67 -15.81
CA TYR A 27 -8.41 0.83 -14.63
C TYR A 27 -7.16 -0.05 -14.50
N VAL A 28 -6.41 0.09 -13.42
CA VAL A 28 -5.25 -0.77 -13.13
C VAL A 28 -5.42 -1.36 -11.75
N ASP A 29 -5.36 -2.69 -11.65
CA ASP A 29 -5.58 -3.39 -10.38
C ASP A 29 -4.93 -4.77 -10.38
N HIS A 30 -4.71 -5.33 -9.19
CA HIS A 30 -4.20 -6.69 -8.99
C HIS A 30 -5.14 -7.60 -8.19
N HIS A 31 -6.27 -7.07 -7.73
CA HIS A 31 -7.29 -7.86 -7.05
C HIS A 31 -8.13 -8.69 -8.03
N PHE A 32 -8.90 -9.64 -7.49
CA PHE A 32 -9.88 -10.38 -8.27
C PHE A 32 -10.83 -9.41 -9.00
N ALA A 33 -10.88 -9.54 -10.33
CA ALA A 33 -11.61 -8.62 -11.19
C ALA A 33 -13.02 -9.10 -11.57
N GLY A 34 -13.30 -10.40 -11.41
CA GLY A 34 -14.49 -11.01 -12.01
C GLY A 34 -14.48 -10.90 -13.54
N ASP A 35 -15.64 -10.78 -14.14
CA ASP A 35 -15.77 -10.60 -15.58
C ASP A 35 -15.40 -9.17 -16.00
N ILE A 36 -14.33 -8.98 -16.76
CA ILE A 36 -13.89 -7.68 -17.23
C ILE A 36 -14.77 -7.24 -18.41
N PRO A 37 -15.49 -6.08 -18.32
CA PRO A 37 -16.37 -5.61 -19.38
C PRO A 37 -15.62 -5.32 -20.68
N GLN A 38 -16.18 -5.75 -21.79
CA GLN A 38 -15.71 -5.34 -23.11
C GLN A 38 -16.39 -4.02 -23.50
N HIS A 39 -15.68 -2.91 -23.39
CA HIS A 39 -16.24 -1.57 -23.66
C HIS A 39 -15.19 -0.66 -24.30
N ALA A 40 -15.57 0.10 -25.34
CA ALA A 40 -14.65 0.96 -26.09
C ALA A 40 -13.99 2.06 -25.22
N ASN A 41 -14.67 2.48 -24.16
CA ASN A 41 -14.18 3.51 -23.25
C ASN A 41 -13.45 2.94 -22.01
N LEU A 42 -13.21 1.61 -21.94
CA LEU A 42 -12.47 0.98 -20.85
C LEU A 42 -11.10 0.52 -21.34
N THR A 43 -10.07 0.97 -20.66
CA THR A 43 -8.74 0.39 -20.73
C THR A 43 -8.43 -0.23 -19.36
N ALA A 44 -8.40 -1.56 -19.31
CA ALA A 44 -8.13 -2.32 -18.10
C ALA A 44 -6.75 -3.00 -18.18
N ILE A 45 -5.96 -2.87 -17.13
CA ILE A 45 -4.70 -3.60 -16.92
C ILE A 45 -4.84 -4.32 -15.58
N ILE A 46 -5.18 -5.61 -15.67
CA ILE A 46 -5.43 -6.44 -14.48
C ILE A 46 -4.44 -7.60 -14.47
N ASN A 47 -3.85 -7.86 -13.32
CA ASN A 47 -3.02 -9.04 -13.10
C ASN A 47 -3.19 -9.54 -11.67
N GLU A 48 -3.91 -10.63 -11.50
CA GLU A 48 -4.27 -11.24 -10.21
C GLU A 48 -3.14 -12.13 -9.61
N SER A 49 -1.93 -12.09 -10.20
CA SER A 49 -0.79 -12.81 -9.62
C SER A 49 -0.46 -12.28 -8.23
N PRO A 50 -0.27 -13.16 -7.23
CA PRO A 50 0.06 -12.75 -5.87
C PRO A 50 1.43 -12.07 -5.73
N GLU A 51 2.24 -12.08 -6.79
CA GLU A 51 3.57 -11.45 -6.83
C GLU A 51 3.55 -10.06 -7.49
N VAL A 52 2.37 -9.54 -7.83
CA VAL A 52 2.23 -8.28 -8.57
C VAL A 52 1.35 -7.31 -7.79
N CYS A 53 1.79 -6.06 -7.65
CA CYS A 53 0.98 -4.97 -7.11
C CYS A 53 0.61 -3.96 -8.21
N THR A 54 -0.41 -3.16 -7.95
CA THR A 54 -0.86 -2.12 -8.88
C THR A 54 0.24 -1.12 -9.22
N ALA A 55 1.11 -0.75 -8.27
CA ALA A 55 2.23 0.14 -8.51
C ALA A 55 3.20 -0.41 -9.56
N ALA A 56 3.50 -1.72 -9.53
CA ALA A 56 4.33 -2.39 -10.53
C ALA A 56 3.67 -2.39 -11.93
N LEU A 57 2.36 -2.63 -12.00
CA LEU A 57 1.59 -2.58 -13.26
C LEU A 57 1.62 -1.18 -13.88
N VAL A 58 1.37 -0.15 -13.07
CA VAL A 58 1.42 1.26 -13.52
C VAL A 58 2.83 1.62 -13.99
N ASN A 59 3.87 1.20 -13.28
CA ASN A 59 5.25 1.44 -13.71
C ASN A 59 5.57 0.76 -15.05
N GLY A 60 5.08 -0.47 -15.26
CA GLY A 60 5.18 -1.15 -16.57
C GLY A 60 4.50 -0.36 -17.68
N TYR A 61 3.29 0.13 -17.46
CA TYR A 61 2.57 1.00 -18.40
C TYR A 61 3.33 2.28 -18.70
N LEU A 62 3.95 2.89 -17.69
CA LEU A 62 4.77 4.10 -17.80
C LEU A 62 6.21 3.81 -18.28
N LYS A 63 6.53 2.57 -18.65
CA LYS A 63 7.83 2.15 -19.18
C LYS A 63 9.00 2.42 -18.23
N GLY A 64 8.79 2.20 -16.95
CA GLY A 64 9.81 2.29 -15.91
C GLY A 64 10.14 3.71 -15.42
N ARG A 65 9.36 4.72 -15.78
CA ARG A 65 9.66 6.13 -15.42
C ARG A 65 9.62 6.44 -13.93
N HIS A 66 8.90 5.62 -13.15
CA HIS A 66 8.71 5.81 -11.72
C HIS A 66 9.00 4.50 -10.98
N LEU A 67 10.14 3.88 -11.32
CA LEU A 67 10.54 2.60 -10.76
C LEU A 67 10.77 2.65 -9.25
N ASP A 68 11.30 3.75 -8.74
CA ASP A 68 11.48 4.02 -7.32
C ASP A 68 10.15 4.02 -6.54
N TRP A 69 9.11 4.68 -7.07
CA TRP A 69 7.75 4.61 -6.52
C TRP A 69 7.14 3.21 -6.64
N ALA A 70 7.43 2.47 -7.71
CA ALA A 70 6.94 1.09 -7.85
C ALA A 70 7.60 0.15 -6.83
N VAL A 71 8.89 0.34 -6.52
CA VAL A 71 9.59 -0.37 -5.45
C VAL A 71 8.96 -0.05 -4.09
N THR A 72 8.76 1.24 -3.81
CA THR A 72 8.09 1.70 -2.58
C THR A 72 6.68 1.09 -2.43
N GLY A 73 5.88 1.12 -3.51
CA GLY A 73 4.54 0.56 -3.50
C GLY A 73 4.51 -0.96 -3.33
N ALA A 74 5.46 -1.69 -3.92
CA ALA A 74 5.58 -3.13 -3.74
C ALA A 74 5.94 -3.50 -2.29
N PHE A 75 6.80 -2.74 -1.61
CA PHE A 75 7.05 -2.90 -0.18
C PHE A 75 5.79 -2.60 0.65
N GLY A 76 5.07 -1.52 0.31
CA GLY A 76 3.81 -1.16 0.99
C GLY A 76 2.75 -2.24 0.88
N ASP A 77 2.75 -3.00 -0.22
CA ASP A 77 1.86 -4.13 -0.47
C ASP A 77 2.41 -5.47 0.08
N ASN A 78 3.42 -5.42 0.93
CA ASN A 78 4.10 -6.57 1.54
C ASN A 78 4.73 -7.56 0.53
N LEU A 79 5.05 -7.09 -0.69
CA LEU A 79 5.66 -7.87 -1.76
C LEU A 79 7.18 -7.67 -1.78
N HIS A 80 7.85 -8.05 -0.70
CA HIS A 80 9.28 -7.77 -0.48
C HIS A 80 10.19 -8.34 -1.57
N ASP A 81 9.95 -9.56 -2.07
CA ASP A 81 10.77 -10.18 -3.10
C ASP A 81 10.59 -9.48 -4.46
N THR A 82 9.36 -9.10 -4.78
CA THR A 82 9.04 -8.30 -5.97
C THR A 82 9.70 -6.93 -5.89
N ALA A 83 9.59 -6.24 -4.75
CA ALA A 83 10.24 -4.95 -4.53
C ALA A 83 11.76 -5.03 -4.72
N ARG A 84 12.43 -6.02 -4.10
CA ARG A 84 13.87 -6.26 -4.27
C ARG A 84 14.25 -6.61 -5.71
N THR A 85 13.38 -7.30 -6.43
CA THR A 85 13.61 -7.63 -7.84
C THR A 85 13.49 -6.38 -8.71
N LEU A 86 12.47 -5.56 -8.51
CA LEU A 86 12.32 -4.27 -9.21
C LEU A 86 13.49 -3.33 -8.90
N ALA A 87 13.94 -3.29 -7.65
CA ALA A 87 15.04 -2.42 -7.22
C ALA A 87 16.37 -2.69 -7.93
N LYS A 88 16.58 -3.88 -8.52
CA LYS A 88 17.77 -4.17 -9.35
C LYS A 88 17.89 -3.25 -10.57
N GLY A 89 16.80 -2.61 -10.98
CA GLY A 89 16.78 -1.59 -12.04
C GLY A 89 17.15 -0.19 -11.56
N LEU A 90 17.34 0.03 -10.26
CA LEU A 90 17.74 1.30 -9.67
C LEU A 90 19.24 1.32 -9.35
N THR A 91 19.82 2.52 -9.38
CA THR A 91 21.20 2.76 -8.88
C THR A 91 21.10 3.41 -7.51
N ILE A 92 20.88 2.61 -6.47
CA ILE A 92 20.69 3.05 -5.09
C ILE A 92 21.52 2.19 -4.13
N THR A 93 21.77 2.70 -2.93
CA THR A 93 22.47 1.98 -1.85
C THR A 93 21.52 1.01 -1.14
N ALA A 94 22.07 0.12 -0.30
CA ALA A 94 21.25 -0.73 0.57
C ALA A 94 20.46 0.08 1.60
N GLU A 95 21.00 1.20 2.06
CA GLU A 95 20.33 2.15 2.97
C GLU A 95 19.15 2.83 2.28
N ASP A 96 19.33 3.27 1.04
CA ASP A 96 18.24 3.81 0.23
C ASP A 96 17.11 2.79 0.03
N LEU A 97 17.46 1.54 -0.24
CA LEU A 97 16.46 0.47 -0.40
C LEU A 97 15.68 0.25 0.89
N SER A 98 16.35 0.24 2.05
CA SER A 98 15.70 0.17 3.36
C SER A 98 14.77 1.36 3.59
N SER A 99 15.17 2.55 3.18
CA SER A 99 14.34 3.76 3.27
C SER A 99 13.07 3.68 2.41
N LEU A 100 13.15 3.07 1.21
CA LEU A 100 11.98 2.83 0.37
C LEU A 100 11.04 1.78 0.99
N GLU A 101 11.60 0.74 1.64
CA GLU A 101 10.84 -0.27 2.37
C GLU A 101 10.09 0.35 3.55
N GLU A 102 10.75 1.16 4.36
CA GLU A 102 10.14 1.90 5.46
C GLU A 102 9.02 2.83 4.96
N LEU A 103 9.29 3.63 3.93
CA LEU A 103 8.28 4.54 3.39
C LEU A 103 7.05 3.80 2.87
N GLY A 104 7.23 2.71 2.13
CA GLY A 104 6.13 1.88 1.63
C GLY A 104 5.28 1.34 2.78
N THR A 105 5.93 0.76 3.80
CA THR A 105 5.28 0.25 5.01
C THR A 105 4.49 1.35 5.74
N TYR A 106 5.06 2.55 5.88
CA TYR A 106 4.42 3.65 6.61
C TYR A 106 3.23 4.26 5.84
N ILE A 107 3.30 4.33 4.51
CA ILE A 107 2.17 4.74 3.67
C ILE A 107 1.02 3.75 3.83
N ASN A 108 1.29 2.45 3.74
CA ASN A 108 0.30 1.40 3.93
C ASN A 108 -0.29 1.45 5.35
N TYR A 109 0.54 1.52 6.38
CA TYR A 109 0.13 1.67 7.77
C TYR A 109 -0.80 2.87 7.98
N ASN A 110 -0.55 4.02 7.34
CA ASN A 110 -1.45 5.18 7.39
C ASN A 110 -2.78 4.95 6.67
N GLY A 111 -2.94 3.86 5.94
CA GLY A 111 -4.20 3.46 5.28
C GLY A 111 -5.12 2.61 6.16
N TYR A 112 -4.65 2.09 7.30
CA TYR A 112 -5.45 1.25 8.19
C TYR A 112 -6.23 2.09 9.20
N GLY A 113 -7.54 1.92 9.21
CA GLY A 113 -8.46 2.58 10.13
C GLY A 113 -9.85 2.74 9.51
N PRO A 114 -10.94 2.55 10.28
CA PRO A 114 -12.29 2.72 9.77
C PRO A 114 -12.70 4.19 9.57
N ALA A 115 -11.91 5.13 10.10
CA ALA A 115 -12.19 6.56 10.03
C ALA A 115 -10.91 7.36 9.80
N ILE A 116 -11.03 8.50 9.11
CA ILE A 116 -9.88 9.40 8.83
C ILE A 116 -9.24 9.91 10.13
N GLU A 117 -10.04 10.11 11.17
CA GLU A 117 -9.61 10.57 12.48
C GLU A 117 -8.66 9.59 13.20
N ASP A 118 -8.66 8.32 12.78
CA ASP A 118 -7.73 7.32 13.30
C ASP A 118 -6.32 7.48 12.70
N LEU A 119 -6.18 8.11 11.53
CA LEU A 119 -4.96 8.17 10.77
C LEU A 119 -4.06 9.34 11.20
N HIS A 120 -2.75 9.22 10.93
CA HIS A 120 -1.81 10.33 11.16
C HIS A 120 -1.96 11.44 10.14
N PHE A 121 -2.37 11.08 8.92
CA PHE A 121 -2.68 11.98 7.81
C PHE A 121 -3.94 11.52 7.10
N ASP A 122 -4.79 12.46 6.72
CA ASP A 122 -5.79 12.22 5.68
C ASP A 122 -5.07 11.69 4.42
N PRO A 123 -5.51 10.56 3.82
CA PRO A 123 -4.85 9.97 2.66
C PRO A 123 -4.68 10.93 1.48
N LYS A 124 -5.65 11.82 1.26
CA LYS A 124 -5.56 12.85 0.22
C LYS A 124 -4.45 13.87 0.54
N GLU A 125 -4.33 14.28 1.79
CA GLU A 125 -3.27 15.21 2.20
C GLU A 125 -1.90 14.55 2.08
N LEU A 126 -1.77 13.29 2.54
CA LEU A 126 -0.53 12.53 2.40
C LEU A 126 -0.13 12.38 0.93
N TYR A 127 -1.09 12.05 0.06
CA TYR A 127 -0.84 11.98 -1.38
C TYR A 127 -0.28 13.29 -1.94
N LEU A 128 -0.87 14.44 -1.58
CA LEU A 128 -0.41 15.74 -2.07
C LEU A 128 1.01 16.07 -1.58
N ARG A 129 1.38 15.66 -0.37
CA ARG A 129 2.72 15.84 0.19
C ARG A 129 3.75 14.93 -0.51
N LEU A 130 3.39 13.68 -0.76
CA LEU A 130 4.22 12.75 -1.53
C LEU A 130 4.40 13.21 -2.98
N TYR A 131 3.33 13.72 -3.60
CA TYR A 131 3.35 14.24 -4.96
C TYR A 131 4.23 15.49 -5.13
N ALA A 132 4.39 16.28 -4.07
CA ALA A 132 5.24 17.48 -4.07
C ALA A 132 6.74 17.16 -3.98
N ALA A 133 7.11 15.95 -3.57
CA ALA A 133 8.50 15.52 -3.51
C ALA A 133 9.02 15.13 -4.91
N GLU A 134 10.32 15.30 -5.15
CA GLU A 134 10.97 14.89 -6.41
C GLU A 134 10.97 13.37 -6.61
N GLY A 135 10.89 12.60 -5.51
CA GLY A 135 10.81 11.15 -5.49
C GLY A 135 10.68 10.61 -4.07
N PRO A 136 10.54 9.29 -3.90
CA PRO A 136 10.33 8.70 -2.57
C PRO A 136 11.53 8.94 -1.63
N LEU A 137 12.76 8.88 -2.11
CA LEU A 137 13.95 9.16 -1.31
C LEU A 137 14.08 10.64 -0.93
N ASP A 138 13.61 11.55 -1.77
CA ASP A 138 13.53 12.97 -1.42
C ASP A 138 12.56 13.19 -0.26
N PHE A 139 11.38 12.56 -0.31
CA PHE A 139 10.40 12.62 0.77
C PHE A 139 10.99 12.08 2.09
N VAL A 140 11.68 10.94 2.04
CA VAL A 140 12.32 10.35 3.23
C VAL A 140 13.34 11.29 3.85
N ARG A 141 14.18 11.92 3.03
CA ARG A 141 15.31 12.73 3.49
C ARG A 141 14.93 14.14 3.93
N ASN A 142 13.91 14.72 3.32
CA ASN A 142 13.64 16.16 3.41
C ASN A 142 12.26 16.50 3.98
N SER A 143 11.34 15.53 4.11
CA SER A 143 10.01 15.81 4.63
C SER A 143 9.89 15.49 6.13
N PRO A 144 9.41 16.44 6.95
CA PRO A 144 9.09 16.17 8.35
C PRO A 144 7.90 15.19 8.50
N ASP A 145 7.14 14.99 7.42
CA ASP A 145 5.99 14.08 7.42
C ASP A 145 6.43 12.62 7.45
N PHE A 146 7.60 12.30 6.88
CA PHE A 146 8.21 10.97 7.02
C PHE A 146 8.53 10.65 8.49
N GLU A 147 9.13 11.59 9.21
CA GLU A 147 9.45 11.39 10.63
C GLU A 147 8.18 11.22 11.48
N LYS A 148 7.10 11.95 11.17
CA LYS A 148 5.81 11.77 11.83
C LYS A 148 5.23 10.38 11.61
N LEU A 149 5.27 9.86 10.37
CA LEU A 149 4.82 8.50 10.05
C LEU A 149 5.67 7.44 10.74
N SER A 150 7.00 7.59 10.67
CA SER A 150 7.98 6.70 11.29
C SER A 150 7.80 6.60 12.81
N THR A 151 7.67 7.75 13.46
CA THR A 151 7.45 7.80 14.92
C THR A 151 6.12 7.15 15.29
N GLY A 152 5.05 7.49 14.58
CA GLY A 152 3.72 6.91 14.82
C GLY A 152 3.72 5.39 14.63
N TYR A 153 4.33 4.90 13.56
CA TYR A 153 4.46 3.46 13.32
C TYR A 153 5.22 2.75 14.43
N ARG A 154 6.40 3.27 14.81
CA ARG A 154 7.23 2.67 15.88
C ARG A 154 6.52 2.64 17.23
N GLU A 155 5.83 3.72 17.60
CA GLU A 155 5.08 3.78 18.85
C GLU A 155 3.91 2.80 18.88
N ASP A 156 3.16 2.69 17.79
CA ASP A 156 2.01 1.79 17.70
C ASP A 156 2.45 0.32 17.64
N MET A 157 3.51 -0.01 16.91
CA MET A 157 4.10 -1.35 16.89
C MET A 157 4.61 -1.76 18.28
N ALA A 158 5.34 -0.88 18.97
CA ALA A 158 5.82 -1.16 20.33
C ALA A 158 4.66 -1.45 21.30
N ARG A 159 3.52 -0.78 21.16
CA ARG A 159 2.30 -1.08 21.95
C ARG A 159 1.73 -2.46 21.59
N ALA A 160 1.68 -2.80 20.30
CA ALA A 160 1.18 -4.09 19.85
C ALA A 160 2.06 -5.27 20.30
N GLU A 161 3.37 -5.13 20.19
CA GLU A 161 4.37 -6.11 20.64
C GLU A 161 4.33 -6.34 22.15
N ALA A 162 3.93 -5.33 22.94
CA ALA A 162 3.77 -5.46 24.39
C ALA A 162 2.50 -6.26 24.79
N LEU A 163 1.58 -6.52 23.87
CA LEU A 163 0.38 -7.30 24.13
C LEU A 163 0.73 -8.78 24.37
N GLN A 164 0.06 -9.35 25.36
CA GLN A 164 0.13 -10.80 25.58
C GLN A 164 -0.99 -11.47 24.77
N PRO A 165 -0.73 -12.61 24.14
CA PRO A 165 -1.78 -13.34 23.44
C PRO A 165 -2.85 -13.81 24.45
N LEU A 166 -4.11 -13.66 24.07
CA LEU A 166 -5.25 -14.19 24.83
C LEU A 166 -5.21 -15.73 24.85
N HIS A 167 -4.74 -16.31 23.76
CA HIS A 167 -4.51 -17.74 23.60
C HIS A 167 -3.32 -17.94 22.65
N ALA A 168 -2.47 -18.93 22.98
CA ALA A 168 -1.38 -19.35 22.10
C ALA A 168 -1.15 -20.87 22.20
N ASN A 169 -0.80 -21.47 21.08
CA ASN A 169 -0.34 -22.84 20.96
C ASN A 169 0.77 -22.90 19.88
N PRO A 170 1.41 -24.06 19.61
CA PRO A 170 2.51 -24.12 18.63
C PRO A 170 2.20 -23.70 17.20
N THR A 171 0.93 -23.58 16.84
CA THR A 171 0.51 -23.30 15.45
C THR A 171 -0.39 -22.08 15.31
N SER A 172 -0.82 -21.47 16.43
CA SER A 172 -1.70 -20.30 16.37
C SER A 172 -1.63 -19.44 17.64
N ALA A 173 -1.85 -18.15 17.49
CA ALA A 173 -2.01 -17.22 18.60
C ALA A 173 -3.17 -16.26 18.32
N VAL A 174 -3.88 -15.86 19.38
CA VAL A 174 -4.98 -14.91 19.32
C VAL A 174 -4.62 -13.70 20.16
N PHE A 175 -4.56 -12.54 19.53
CA PHE A 175 -4.35 -11.26 20.21
C PHE A 175 -5.65 -10.45 20.22
N LEU A 176 -5.94 -9.81 21.32
CA LEU A 176 -7.02 -8.85 21.43
C LEU A 176 -6.45 -7.44 21.49
N LEU A 177 -6.68 -6.68 20.42
CA LEU A 177 -6.30 -5.28 20.35
C LEU A 177 -7.39 -4.42 20.99
N PRO A 178 -7.04 -3.38 21.77
CA PRO A 178 -8.04 -2.49 22.37
C PRO A 178 -8.77 -1.64 21.31
N GLU A 179 -9.93 -1.10 21.68
CA GLU A 179 -10.69 -0.19 20.81
C GLU A 179 -10.10 1.23 20.84
N GLU A 180 -8.87 1.35 20.33
CA GLU A 180 -8.13 2.61 20.25
C GLU A 180 -7.61 2.86 18.84
N ALA A 181 -7.41 4.14 18.46
CA ALA A 181 -6.96 4.52 17.13
C ALA A 181 -5.64 3.84 16.74
N TRP A 182 -4.67 3.78 17.65
CA TRP A 182 -3.39 3.12 17.41
C TRP A 182 -3.54 1.63 17.08
N ALA A 183 -4.44 0.94 17.79
CA ALA A 183 -4.66 -0.49 17.61
C ALA A 183 -5.30 -0.78 16.24
N ARG A 184 -6.18 0.10 15.77
CA ARG A 184 -6.78 0.01 14.44
C ARG A 184 -5.76 0.24 13.34
N ARG A 185 -4.87 1.27 13.49
CA ARG A 185 -3.80 1.56 12.53
C ARG A 185 -2.83 0.41 12.36
N VAL A 186 -2.40 -0.19 13.48
CA VAL A 186 -1.35 -1.21 13.47
C VAL A 186 -1.85 -2.61 13.11
N SER A 187 -3.16 -2.85 13.11
CA SER A 187 -3.74 -4.19 13.00
C SER A 187 -3.25 -4.99 11.78
N GLY A 188 -3.16 -4.34 10.61
CA GLY A 188 -2.70 -4.99 9.38
C GLY A 188 -1.19 -5.27 9.39
N VAL A 189 -0.38 -4.24 9.67
CA VAL A 189 1.08 -4.37 9.67
C VAL A 189 1.59 -5.30 10.77
N TYR A 190 0.96 -5.28 11.96
CA TYR A 190 1.29 -6.22 13.04
C TYR A 190 0.92 -7.67 12.70
N SER A 191 -0.22 -7.88 12.02
CA SER A 191 -0.59 -9.22 11.55
C SER A 191 0.41 -9.76 10.52
N ASN A 192 0.89 -8.92 9.60
CA ASN A 192 1.90 -9.28 8.63
C ASN A 192 3.25 -9.60 9.31
N ASP A 193 3.66 -8.80 10.28
CA ASP A 193 4.88 -9.02 11.07
C ASP A 193 4.83 -10.37 11.81
N LEU A 194 3.73 -10.65 12.51
CA LEU A 194 3.51 -11.93 13.19
C LEU A 194 3.56 -13.12 12.21
N ALA A 195 3.00 -12.99 11.02
CA ALA A 195 2.98 -14.07 10.02
C ALA A 195 4.35 -14.31 9.39
N THR A 196 5.21 -13.29 9.32
CA THR A 196 6.52 -13.37 8.70
C THR A 196 7.60 -13.87 9.70
N ASN A 197 7.49 -13.52 10.97
CA ASN A 197 8.52 -13.74 11.99
C ASN A 197 8.22 -14.91 12.94
N ASN A 198 7.12 -15.65 12.78
CA ASN A 198 6.72 -16.82 13.53
C ASN A 198 6.28 -17.97 12.60
#